data_ed396b9c716c194fc2eb3b69026acb3a
#
_entry.id   ed396b9c716c194fc2eb3b69026acb3a
#
_cell.length_a   1.000
_cell.length_b   1.000
_cell.length_c   1.000
_cell.angle_alpha   90.00
_cell.angle_beta   90.00
_cell.angle_gamma   90.00
#
_symmetry.space_group_name_H-M   'P 1'
#
loop_
_entity.id
_entity.type
_entity.pdbx_description
1 polymer ?
#
loop_
_entity_poly.entity_id
_entity_poly.type
_entity_poly.pdbx_seq_one_letter_code
_entity_poly.pdbx_strand_id
1 'polypeptide(L)'
;MKQFILILFFIISSPVLATKKDSIYIPKYETQYTTLFKSEEFFCDACGCAAGNGSSGFESLLNPQFIGIKYFAQHYKAKENLFVNDLTQDQYYNTLQLWGKIPVTKKLSIYGSLPFQFHEKKTQQGDIKISGIGDASVMGIYEILKSKNTFHQLSGGLGVKIPIGKFDEKGITGVNPSFQLGTGSWDYQLALSYKFQKNIFALMLNTDYTIKTENKKQYQFGNQWNYAATGFYSLWRNENSIFSGKLGLQGEVYDWNKQFGEIMPRTAGSALYGKLGFEVSYKKISIGSELMLPTYTNLASGDIEAKSRFSLFVNFGL
;
A
#
# COMPACT_ATOMS: atom_id res chain seq x y z
N MET A 1 -4.44 2.28 -35.15
CA MET A 1 -3.39 1.85 -34.19
C MET A 1 -2.35 2.93 -33.81
N LYS A 2 -2.08 3.92 -34.63
CA LYS A 2 -1.11 5.00 -34.34
C LYS A 2 -1.62 6.10 -33.38
N GLN A 3 -2.93 6.30 -33.26
CA GLN A 3 -3.52 7.35 -32.39
C GLN A 3 -3.65 6.99 -30.90
N PHE A 4 -3.64 5.70 -30.54
CA PHE A 4 -3.77 5.26 -29.15
C PHE A 4 -2.48 5.39 -28.32
N ILE A 5 -1.32 5.42 -28.98
CA ILE A 5 -0.02 5.54 -28.31
C ILE A 5 0.22 7.00 -27.87
N LEU A 6 -0.40 7.97 -28.55
CA LEU A 6 -0.20 9.41 -28.24
C LEU A 6 -0.93 9.82 -26.94
N ILE A 7 -2.03 9.17 -26.57
CA ILE A 7 -2.83 9.54 -25.40
C ILE A 7 -2.14 9.08 -24.09
N LEU A 8 -1.41 7.96 -24.15
CA LEU A 8 -0.67 7.49 -22.97
C LEU A 8 0.57 8.34 -22.64
N PHE A 9 1.17 8.98 -23.65
CA PHE A 9 2.31 9.86 -23.46
C PHE A 9 1.95 11.24 -22.88
N PHE A 10 0.69 11.68 -23.06
CA PHE A 10 0.25 12.98 -22.55
C PHE A 10 -0.04 13.00 -21.05
N ILE A 11 -0.29 11.83 -20.44
CA ILE A 11 -0.53 11.73 -18.99
C ILE A 11 0.79 11.78 -18.18
N ILE A 12 1.93 11.50 -18.82
CA ILE A 12 3.24 11.46 -18.14
C ILE A 12 3.96 12.84 -18.16
N SER A 13 3.49 13.79 -19.00
CA SER A 13 4.14 15.09 -19.19
C SER A 13 3.50 16.28 -18.47
N SER A 14 2.71 16.04 -17.42
CA SER A 14 2.29 17.14 -16.55
C SER A 14 3.49 17.62 -15.75
N PRO A 15 4.01 18.86 -15.98
CA PRO A 15 5.06 19.38 -15.12
C PRO A 15 4.50 19.51 -13.71
N VAL A 16 5.17 18.93 -12.75
CA VAL A 16 5.00 19.27 -11.34
C VAL A 16 5.39 20.74 -11.24
N LEU A 17 4.40 21.63 -11.35
CA LEU A 17 4.57 23.03 -11.02
C LEU A 17 4.90 23.11 -9.53
N ALA A 18 6.19 23.27 -9.24
CA ALA A 18 6.65 23.70 -7.94
C ALA A 18 5.99 25.05 -7.64
N THR A 19 4.93 25.05 -6.89
CA THR A 19 4.30 26.26 -6.41
C THR A 19 5.26 26.95 -5.46
N LYS A 20 5.50 28.22 -5.76
CA LYS A 20 6.24 29.20 -4.99
C LYS A 20 5.87 29.10 -3.50
N LYS A 21 6.89 29.14 -2.68
CA LYS A 21 6.83 29.28 -1.24
C LYS A 21 6.06 30.54 -0.87
N ASP A 22 4.75 30.43 -0.75
CA ASP A 22 3.98 31.49 -0.09
C ASP A 22 4.15 31.29 1.41
N SER A 23 4.59 32.38 2.06
CA SER A 23 4.73 32.43 3.51
C SER A 23 3.38 32.11 4.13
N ILE A 24 3.27 30.96 4.77
CA ILE A 24 2.08 30.53 5.50
C ILE A 24 1.90 31.52 6.65
N TYR A 25 0.87 32.35 6.53
CA TYR A 25 0.34 33.14 7.66
C TYR A 25 -0.20 32.14 8.69
N ILE A 26 0.53 31.92 9.76
CA ILE A 26 0.09 31.13 10.90
C ILE A 26 -0.84 32.02 11.74
N PRO A 27 -2.16 31.78 11.75
CA PRO A 27 -3.05 32.55 12.63
C PRO A 27 -2.67 32.23 14.06
N LYS A 28 -2.64 33.26 14.88
CA LYS A 28 -2.32 33.27 16.31
C LYS A 28 -3.44 32.62 17.14
N TYR A 29 -3.74 31.31 16.87
CA TYR A 29 -4.71 30.53 17.64
C TYR A 29 -4.06 29.43 18.46
N GLU A 30 -2.82 29.65 18.89
CA GLU A 30 -1.98 28.64 19.55
C GLU A 30 -2.33 28.34 21.01
N THR A 31 -3.35 29.02 21.59
CA THR A 31 -3.52 28.99 23.05
C THR A 31 -4.74 28.23 23.59
N GLN A 32 -5.61 27.67 22.75
CA GLN A 32 -6.77 26.92 23.25
C GLN A 32 -6.73 25.39 23.04
N TYR A 33 -5.85 24.88 22.21
CA TYR A 33 -5.80 23.44 21.91
C TYR A 33 -4.73 22.67 22.69
N THR A 34 -3.81 23.34 23.38
CA THR A 34 -2.73 22.70 24.14
C THR A 34 -3.15 22.05 25.44
N THR A 35 -4.39 22.23 25.90
CA THR A 35 -4.87 21.65 27.17
C THR A 35 -5.73 20.40 27.01
N LEU A 36 -6.20 20.07 25.80
CA LEU A 36 -7.03 18.88 25.55
C LEU A 36 -6.25 17.67 25.04
N PHE A 37 -5.09 17.89 24.46
CA PHE A 37 -4.22 16.81 23.99
C PHE A 37 -2.82 16.98 24.59
N LYS A 38 -2.63 16.43 25.76
CA LYS A 38 -1.33 16.11 26.31
C LYS A 38 -0.84 14.85 25.60
N SER A 39 -0.64 14.91 24.29
CA SER A 39 -0.08 13.81 23.52
C SER A 39 1.13 14.29 22.72
N GLU A 40 2.27 13.98 23.25
CA GLU A 40 3.57 14.10 22.58
C GLU A 40 3.73 13.09 21.41
N GLU A 41 2.64 12.43 20.97
CA GLU A 41 2.66 11.37 19.96
C GLU A 41 1.82 11.73 18.72
N PHE A 42 2.20 12.78 17.99
CA PHE A 42 1.75 12.95 16.62
C PHE A 42 2.67 12.17 15.67
N PHE A 43 2.42 10.87 15.52
CA PHE A 43 3.18 10.01 14.63
C PHE A 43 2.37 9.54 13.43
N CYS A 44 3.07 9.48 12.35
CA CYS A 44 2.70 9.17 10.99
C CYS A 44 1.81 7.93 10.82
N ASP A 45 0.71 8.11 10.15
CA ASP A 45 -0.25 7.06 9.79
C ASP A 45 0.03 6.37 8.46
N ALA A 46 1.12 6.73 7.79
CA ALA A 46 1.45 6.13 6.51
C ALA A 46 1.74 4.63 6.56
N CYS A 47 1.97 4.09 7.75
CA CYS A 47 2.67 2.84 7.90
C CYS A 47 1.82 1.63 8.29
N GLY A 48 0.85 1.78 9.20
CA GLY A 48 0.18 0.62 9.78
C GLY A 48 -1.06 0.16 9.01
N CYS A 49 -2.04 1.01 8.93
CA CYS A 49 -3.37 0.62 8.42
C CYS A 49 -3.45 0.59 6.89
N ALA A 50 -2.54 1.27 6.20
CA ALA A 50 -2.42 1.21 4.75
C ALA A 50 -1.66 -0.02 4.24
N ALA A 51 -0.92 -0.68 5.14
CA ALA A 51 -0.04 -1.80 4.80
C ALA A 51 -0.76 -3.06 4.35
N GLY A 52 -2.02 -3.25 4.73
CA GLY A 52 -2.80 -4.45 4.39
C GLY A 52 -2.99 -4.66 2.87
N ASN A 53 -2.96 -3.60 2.11
CA ASN A 53 -3.11 -3.64 0.65
C ASN A 53 -1.86 -3.19 -0.11
N GLY A 54 -0.69 -3.39 0.48
CA GLY A 54 0.55 -2.99 -0.20
C GLY A 54 0.46 -3.20 -1.70
N SER A 55 0.75 -2.16 -2.45
CA SER A 55 0.60 -1.95 -3.89
C SER A 55 1.35 -2.97 -4.78
N SER A 56 1.59 -4.19 -4.30
CA SER A 56 2.15 -5.29 -5.10
C SER A 56 1.22 -5.80 -6.19
N GLY A 57 0.11 -5.07 -6.44
CA GLY A 57 -0.88 -5.42 -7.45
C GLY A 57 -1.86 -6.51 -6.96
N PHE A 58 -3.04 -6.52 -7.55
CA PHE A 58 -4.09 -7.52 -7.29
C PHE A 58 -3.84 -8.82 -8.09
N GLU A 59 -2.66 -9.01 -8.65
CA GLU A 59 -2.38 -10.07 -9.60
C GLU A 59 -1.05 -10.76 -9.33
N SER A 60 -1.06 -12.09 -9.37
CA SER A 60 0.11 -12.91 -9.64
C SER A 60 0.30 -12.98 -11.15
N LEU A 61 1.53 -12.87 -11.63
CA LEU A 61 1.79 -13.00 -13.07
C LEU A 61 1.49 -14.40 -13.56
N LEU A 62 1.91 -15.42 -12.79
CA LEU A 62 1.88 -16.82 -13.21
C LEU A 62 0.51 -17.46 -12.94
N ASN A 63 -0.22 -17.02 -11.91
CA ASN A 63 -1.56 -17.47 -11.57
C ASN A 63 -2.54 -16.29 -11.53
N PRO A 64 -3.21 -15.98 -12.64
CA PRO A 64 -4.12 -14.83 -12.70
C PRO A 64 -5.41 -15.01 -11.89
N GLN A 65 -5.76 -16.24 -11.55
CA GLN A 65 -6.90 -16.63 -10.70
C GLN A 65 -6.39 -17.61 -9.65
N PHE A 66 -6.55 -17.27 -8.39
CA PHE A 66 -5.91 -18.01 -7.30
C PHE A 66 -6.59 -17.76 -5.95
N ILE A 67 -6.29 -18.63 -5.01
CA ILE A 67 -6.45 -18.42 -3.56
C ILE A 67 -5.07 -18.65 -2.95
N GLY A 68 -4.64 -17.82 -2.01
CA GLY A 68 -3.30 -17.93 -1.46
C GLY A 68 -3.13 -17.28 -0.11
N ILE A 69 -1.93 -17.44 0.41
CA ILE A 69 -1.47 -16.80 1.65
C ILE A 69 -0.26 -15.95 1.30
N LYS A 70 -0.23 -14.75 1.86
CA LYS A 70 0.86 -13.79 1.69
C LYS A 70 1.33 -13.31 3.06
N TYR A 71 2.62 -13.39 3.29
CA TYR A 71 3.29 -12.71 4.39
C TYR A 71 3.88 -11.41 3.89
N PHE A 72 3.72 -10.33 4.64
CA PHE A 72 4.25 -9.02 4.30
C PHE A 72 4.83 -8.37 5.55
N ALA A 73 6.09 -7.97 5.48
CA ALA A 73 6.82 -7.32 6.55
C ALA A 73 7.29 -5.93 6.10
N GLN A 74 7.16 -4.95 6.97
CA GLN A 74 7.64 -3.59 6.75
C GLN A 74 8.39 -3.10 7.99
N HIS A 75 9.51 -2.43 7.77
CA HIS A 75 10.31 -1.80 8.81
C HIS A 75 10.44 -0.30 8.53
N TYR A 76 10.16 0.48 9.56
CA TYR A 76 10.29 1.93 9.55
C TYR A 76 11.03 2.39 10.79
N LYS A 77 11.70 3.52 10.66
CA LYS A 77 12.30 4.25 11.76
C LYS A 77 11.62 5.60 11.89
N ALA A 78 11.06 5.90 13.04
CA ALA A 78 10.31 7.13 13.29
C ALA A 78 10.96 7.92 14.43
N LYS A 79 10.80 9.23 14.43
CA LYS A 79 11.16 10.05 15.59
C LYS A 79 10.20 9.76 16.75
N GLU A 80 10.72 9.52 17.93
CA GLU A 80 9.93 9.24 19.13
C GLU A 80 9.33 10.53 19.71
N ASN A 81 10.02 11.66 19.53
CA ASN A 81 9.58 12.97 20.02
C ASN A 81 9.95 14.07 19.01
N LEU A 82 9.00 14.95 18.70
CA LEU A 82 9.22 16.07 17.78
C LEU A 82 10.16 17.14 18.31
N PHE A 83 10.33 17.22 19.62
CA PHE A 83 11.14 18.24 20.30
C PHE A 83 12.55 17.77 20.63
N VAL A 84 12.80 16.45 20.56
CA VAL A 84 14.13 15.84 20.85
C VAL A 84 14.57 15.10 19.59
N ASN A 85 15.49 15.68 18.86
CA ASN A 85 15.89 15.20 17.53
C ASN A 85 16.55 13.81 17.50
N ASP A 86 17.06 13.31 18.64
CA ASP A 86 17.86 12.10 18.69
C ASP A 86 17.09 10.84 19.14
N LEU A 87 15.83 11.00 19.59
CA LEU A 87 15.02 9.88 20.02
C LEU A 87 14.30 9.27 18.84
N THR A 88 14.66 8.04 18.49
CA THR A 88 14.04 7.29 17.40
C THR A 88 13.51 5.95 17.88
N GLN A 89 12.44 5.49 17.26
CA GLN A 89 11.80 4.20 17.50
C GLN A 89 11.78 3.36 16.23
N ASP A 90 11.93 2.06 16.37
CA ASP A 90 11.75 1.12 15.27
C ASP A 90 10.32 0.56 15.28
N GLN A 91 9.70 0.57 14.12
CA GLN A 91 8.32 0.09 13.91
C GLN A 91 8.32 -1.04 12.89
N TYR A 92 7.82 -2.20 13.32
CA TYR A 92 7.70 -3.41 12.50
C TYR A 92 6.23 -3.73 12.29
N TYR A 93 5.79 -3.68 11.02
CA TYR A 93 4.45 -4.04 10.61
C TYR A 93 4.49 -5.37 9.87
N ASN A 94 4.00 -6.41 10.51
CA ASN A 94 3.96 -7.75 9.94
C ASN A 94 2.49 -8.14 9.69
N THR A 95 2.22 -8.72 8.55
CA THR A 95 0.88 -9.12 8.13
C THR A 95 0.91 -10.48 7.48
N LEU A 96 0.08 -11.39 7.94
CA LEU A 96 -0.27 -12.63 7.26
C LEU A 96 -1.64 -12.45 6.62
N GLN A 97 -1.72 -12.54 5.30
CA GLN A 97 -2.92 -12.20 4.55
C GLN A 97 -3.45 -13.42 3.80
N LEU A 98 -4.69 -13.79 4.06
CA LEU A 98 -5.45 -14.64 3.14
C LEU A 98 -5.93 -13.76 2.00
N TRP A 99 -5.64 -14.14 0.75
CA TRP A 99 -5.99 -13.34 -0.41
C TRP A 99 -6.35 -14.23 -1.61
N GLY A 100 -7.10 -13.66 -2.55
CA GLY A 100 -7.45 -14.43 -3.73
C GLY A 100 -8.14 -13.59 -4.79
N LYS A 101 -8.12 -14.10 -6.02
CA LYS A 101 -8.83 -13.56 -7.16
C LYS A 101 -9.60 -14.68 -7.83
N ILE A 102 -10.93 -14.64 -7.68
CA ILE A 102 -11.85 -15.70 -8.11
C ILE A 102 -12.61 -15.21 -9.35
N PRO A 103 -12.65 -15.98 -10.45
CA PRO A 103 -13.41 -15.62 -11.63
C PRO A 103 -14.91 -15.79 -11.36
N VAL A 104 -15.70 -14.78 -11.71
CA VAL A 104 -17.17 -14.82 -11.68
C VAL A 104 -17.73 -15.04 -13.08
N THR A 105 -17.11 -14.34 -14.05
CA THR A 105 -17.40 -14.49 -15.48
C THR A 105 -16.09 -14.50 -16.27
N LYS A 106 -16.19 -14.63 -17.61
CA LYS A 106 -15.00 -14.56 -18.47
C LYS A 106 -14.26 -13.22 -18.37
N LYS A 107 -14.92 -12.14 -17.94
CA LYS A 107 -14.33 -10.79 -17.85
C LYS A 107 -14.34 -10.20 -16.44
N LEU A 108 -15.11 -10.77 -15.52
CA LEU A 108 -15.25 -10.26 -14.17
C LEU A 108 -14.66 -11.25 -13.18
N SER A 109 -13.82 -10.76 -12.30
CA SER A 109 -13.27 -11.50 -11.16
C SER A 109 -13.53 -10.70 -9.86
N ILE A 110 -13.64 -11.41 -8.76
CA ILE A 110 -13.68 -10.80 -7.43
C ILE A 110 -12.31 -11.04 -6.77
N TYR A 111 -11.68 -9.98 -6.34
CA TYR A 111 -10.52 -10.01 -5.46
C TYR A 111 -10.98 -9.82 -4.03
N GLY A 112 -10.42 -10.60 -3.12
CA GLY A 112 -10.64 -10.47 -1.68
C GLY A 112 -9.35 -10.59 -0.90
N SER A 113 -9.27 -9.90 0.24
CA SER A 113 -8.16 -10.04 1.18
C SER A 113 -8.61 -9.86 2.61
N LEU A 114 -8.05 -10.70 3.48
CA LEU A 114 -8.28 -10.67 4.92
C LEU A 114 -6.91 -10.76 5.63
N PRO A 115 -6.41 -9.64 6.19
CA PRO A 115 -5.14 -9.63 6.90
C PRO A 115 -5.29 -10.02 8.37
N PHE A 116 -4.33 -10.78 8.88
CA PHE A 116 -4.00 -10.89 10.28
C PHE A 116 -2.69 -10.16 10.53
N GLN A 117 -2.72 -9.18 11.41
CA GLN A 117 -1.61 -8.27 11.67
C GLN A 117 -0.95 -8.59 13.01
N PHE A 118 0.37 -8.43 13.08
CA PHE A 118 1.15 -8.46 14.30
C PHE A 118 2.25 -7.42 14.18
N HIS A 119 2.04 -6.32 14.90
CA HIS A 119 2.87 -5.13 14.84
C HIS A 119 3.66 -4.98 16.12
N GLU A 120 4.88 -4.51 16.01
CA GLU A 120 5.79 -4.25 17.11
C GLU A 120 6.40 -2.86 16.95
N LYS A 121 6.37 -2.10 18.03
CA LYS A 121 6.97 -0.79 18.14
C LYS A 121 7.98 -0.83 19.29
N LYS A 122 9.26 -0.61 18.98
CA LYS A 122 10.35 -0.59 19.97
C LYS A 122 10.67 0.84 20.33
N THR A 123 10.40 1.20 21.59
CA THR A 123 10.68 2.52 22.15
C THR A 123 11.71 2.42 23.28
N GLN A 124 12.27 3.54 23.71
CA GLN A 124 13.15 3.56 24.87
C GLN A 124 12.43 3.18 26.18
N GLN A 125 11.10 3.33 26.22
CA GLN A 125 10.28 3.02 27.40
C GLN A 125 9.80 1.56 27.43
N GLY A 126 10.09 0.79 26.36
CA GLY A 126 9.67 -0.61 26.21
C GLY A 126 9.01 -0.90 24.87
N ASP A 127 8.75 -2.17 24.64
CA ASP A 127 8.15 -2.66 23.39
C ASP A 127 6.63 -2.68 23.50
N ILE A 128 5.95 -2.14 22.48
CA ILE A 128 4.50 -2.18 22.36
C ILE A 128 4.17 -3.17 21.22
N LYS A 129 3.30 -4.14 21.50
CA LYS A 129 2.88 -5.15 20.53
C LYS A 129 1.37 -5.19 20.44
N ILE A 130 0.87 -5.23 19.22
CA ILE A 130 -0.56 -5.45 18.94
C ILE A 130 -0.71 -6.53 17.89
N SER A 131 -1.76 -7.35 18.02
CA SER A 131 -2.06 -8.38 17.03
C SER A 131 -3.56 -8.63 16.91
N GLY A 132 -4.00 -9.03 15.72
CA GLY A 132 -5.39 -9.36 15.45
C GLY A 132 -5.75 -9.22 13.98
N ILE A 133 -7.04 -9.38 13.71
CA ILE A 133 -7.58 -9.21 12.36
C ILE A 133 -7.57 -7.73 11.99
N GLY A 134 -7.05 -7.42 10.78
CA GLY A 134 -7.12 -6.09 10.19
C GLY A 134 -8.35 -5.90 9.32
N ASP A 135 -8.43 -4.78 8.61
CA ASP A 135 -9.55 -4.47 7.73
C ASP A 135 -9.55 -5.37 6.49
N ALA A 136 -10.67 -6.00 6.19
CA ALA A 136 -10.83 -6.79 4.97
C ALA A 136 -11.06 -5.90 3.75
N SER A 137 -10.67 -6.38 2.57
CA SER A 137 -10.95 -5.69 1.31
C SER A 137 -11.61 -6.63 0.31
N VAL A 138 -12.57 -6.09 -0.44
CA VAL A 138 -13.21 -6.78 -1.55
C VAL A 138 -13.24 -5.85 -2.76
N MET A 139 -12.88 -6.36 -3.95
CA MET A 139 -12.84 -5.59 -5.19
C MET A 139 -13.35 -6.41 -6.36
N GLY A 140 -14.25 -5.82 -7.15
CA GLY A 140 -14.61 -6.32 -8.47
C GLY A 140 -13.59 -5.86 -9.50
N ILE A 141 -12.99 -6.79 -10.24
CA ILE A 141 -12.00 -6.51 -11.29
C ILE A 141 -12.57 -6.92 -12.63
N TYR A 142 -12.71 -5.95 -13.54
CA TYR A 142 -13.23 -6.15 -14.87
C TYR A 142 -12.12 -6.06 -15.93
N GLU A 143 -12.04 -7.05 -16.83
CA GLU A 143 -11.14 -7.04 -17.98
C GLU A 143 -11.74 -6.10 -19.05
N ILE A 144 -11.18 -4.90 -19.16
CA ILE A 144 -11.64 -3.86 -20.09
C ILE A 144 -11.23 -4.21 -21.51
N LEU A 145 -9.98 -4.63 -21.68
CA LEU A 145 -9.39 -4.92 -22.97
C LEU A 145 -8.42 -6.10 -22.86
N LYS A 146 -8.52 -7.02 -23.81
CA LYS A 146 -7.56 -8.08 -24.05
C LYS A 146 -7.32 -8.19 -25.54
N SER A 147 -6.08 -8.01 -25.98
CA SER A 147 -5.74 -8.12 -27.39
C SER A 147 -5.89 -9.56 -27.88
N LYS A 148 -6.24 -9.75 -29.18
CA LYS A 148 -6.37 -11.08 -29.80
C LYS A 148 -5.11 -11.93 -29.63
N ASN A 149 -3.93 -11.32 -29.65
CA ASN A 149 -2.66 -11.98 -29.45
C ASN A 149 -2.30 -12.14 -27.97
N THR A 150 -3.19 -11.79 -27.03
CA THR A 150 -3.01 -11.81 -25.57
C THR A 150 -1.81 -11.02 -25.05
N PHE A 151 -1.15 -10.22 -25.89
CA PHE A 151 0.03 -9.44 -25.48
C PHE A 151 -0.33 -8.25 -24.60
N HIS A 152 -1.54 -7.71 -24.74
CA HIS A 152 -1.99 -6.54 -24.00
C HIS A 152 -3.29 -6.88 -23.26
N GLN A 153 -3.31 -6.60 -21.98
CA GLN A 153 -4.49 -6.72 -21.13
C GLN A 153 -4.61 -5.47 -20.28
N LEU A 154 -5.80 -4.89 -20.23
CA LEU A 154 -6.16 -3.77 -19.35
C LEU A 154 -7.32 -4.20 -18.49
N SER A 155 -7.18 -4.03 -17.18
CA SER A 155 -8.21 -4.35 -16.19
C SER A 155 -8.45 -3.14 -15.28
N GLY A 156 -9.71 -2.89 -14.93
CA GLY A 156 -10.13 -1.88 -13.97
C GLY A 156 -10.77 -2.54 -12.75
N GLY A 157 -10.58 -1.96 -11.58
CA GLY A 157 -11.12 -2.47 -10.34
C GLY A 157 -11.86 -1.41 -9.54
N LEU A 158 -12.98 -1.80 -8.92
CA LEU A 158 -13.72 -1.03 -7.93
C LEU A 158 -13.84 -1.87 -6.68
N GLY A 159 -13.47 -1.30 -5.53
CA GLY A 159 -13.42 -2.04 -4.29
C GLY A 159 -13.83 -1.23 -3.07
N VAL A 160 -14.02 -1.95 -1.99
CA VAL A 160 -14.33 -1.40 -0.68
C VAL A 160 -13.49 -2.11 0.38
N LYS A 161 -12.97 -1.35 1.33
CA LYS A 161 -12.34 -1.84 2.54
C LYS A 161 -13.37 -1.79 3.67
N ILE A 162 -13.52 -2.89 4.36
CA ILE A 162 -14.50 -3.13 5.42
C ILE A 162 -13.79 -3.01 6.77
N PRO A 163 -14.21 -2.09 7.67
CA PRO A 163 -13.53 -1.83 8.94
C PRO A 163 -13.86 -2.88 10.00
N ILE A 164 -13.30 -4.08 9.88
CA ILE A 164 -13.43 -5.15 10.87
C ILE A 164 -12.26 -5.20 11.86
N GLY A 165 -11.15 -4.54 11.53
CA GLY A 165 -10.00 -4.37 12.41
C GLY A 165 -10.30 -3.41 13.54
N LYS A 166 -9.68 -3.63 14.69
CA LYS A 166 -9.84 -2.72 15.84
C LYS A 166 -9.14 -1.39 15.61
N PHE A 167 -9.79 -0.30 16.01
CA PHE A 167 -9.27 1.08 16.02
C PHE A 167 -9.42 1.72 17.40
N ASP A 168 -9.25 1.01 18.45
CA ASP A 168 -9.39 1.49 19.83
C ASP A 168 -8.28 1.02 20.78
N GLU A 169 -7.24 0.41 20.24
CA GLU A 169 -6.07 0.04 21.02
C GLU A 169 -5.42 1.30 21.61
N LYS A 170 -5.41 1.35 22.93
CA LYS A 170 -4.85 2.47 23.69
C LYS A 170 -3.38 2.22 23.94
N GLY A 171 -2.53 3.17 23.55
CA GLY A 171 -1.16 3.25 24.05
C GLY A 171 -1.11 3.88 25.46
N ILE A 172 0.08 4.17 25.94
CA ILE A 172 0.32 4.78 27.26
C ILE A 172 -0.36 6.15 27.36
N THR A 173 -0.45 6.89 26.26
CA THR A 173 -0.93 8.28 26.19
C THR A 173 -2.27 8.45 25.46
N GLY A 174 -2.88 7.36 25.00
CA GLY A 174 -4.14 7.38 24.25
C GLY A 174 -4.15 6.49 23.03
N VAL A 175 -5.11 6.72 22.12
CA VAL A 175 -5.19 6.00 20.84
C VAL A 175 -4.21 6.61 19.86
N ASN A 176 -3.22 5.84 19.43
CA ASN A 176 -2.33 6.23 18.35
C ASN A 176 -2.91 5.71 17.02
N PRO A 177 -3.41 6.59 16.13
CA PRO A 177 -4.02 6.16 14.87
C PRO A 177 -3.07 5.37 13.96
N SER A 178 -1.77 5.65 13.99
CA SER A 178 -0.79 4.99 13.14
C SER A 178 -0.44 3.57 13.57
N PHE A 179 -0.73 3.20 14.81
CA PHE A 179 -0.42 1.89 15.37
C PHE A 179 -1.70 1.17 15.80
N GLN A 180 -2.54 0.85 14.81
CA GLN A 180 -3.82 0.20 14.97
C GLN A 180 -3.92 -1.01 14.02
N LEU A 181 -4.87 -1.92 14.29
CA LEU A 181 -5.14 -3.08 13.44
C LEU A 181 -6.08 -2.75 12.28
N GLY A 182 -6.89 -1.70 12.41
CA GLY A 182 -7.80 -1.21 11.39
C GLY A 182 -7.91 0.30 11.39
N THR A 183 -8.61 0.87 10.41
CA THR A 183 -8.86 2.32 10.32
C THR A 183 -10.17 2.74 10.97
N GLY A 184 -11.07 1.78 11.23
CA GLY A 184 -12.41 2.05 11.73
C GLY A 184 -13.34 2.74 10.71
N SER A 185 -12.90 2.92 9.46
CA SER A 185 -13.63 3.58 8.38
C SER A 185 -13.83 2.67 7.18
N TRP A 186 -14.94 2.89 6.46
CA TRP A 186 -15.18 2.32 5.14
C TRP A 186 -14.37 3.12 4.12
N ASP A 187 -13.53 2.46 3.32
CA ASP A 187 -12.74 3.15 2.30
C ASP A 187 -13.08 2.58 0.92
N TYR A 188 -13.06 3.43 -0.10
CA TYR A 188 -13.36 3.06 -1.48
C TYR A 188 -12.06 2.98 -2.28
N GLN A 189 -11.95 1.96 -3.12
CA GLN A 189 -10.74 1.67 -3.88
C GLN A 189 -11.02 1.69 -5.37
N LEU A 190 -10.19 2.40 -6.11
CA LEU A 190 -10.17 2.45 -7.57
C LEU A 190 -8.84 1.87 -8.02
N ALA A 191 -8.85 0.95 -8.98
CA ALA A 191 -7.62 0.33 -9.46
C ALA A 191 -7.60 0.22 -10.98
N LEU A 192 -6.40 0.33 -11.55
CA LEU A 192 -6.15 0.09 -12.97
C LEU A 192 -4.86 -0.73 -13.08
N SER A 193 -4.92 -1.80 -13.87
CA SER A 193 -3.80 -2.68 -14.15
C SER A 193 -3.64 -2.86 -15.66
N TYR A 194 -2.45 -2.58 -16.16
CA TYR A 194 -2.07 -2.88 -17.53
C TYR A 194 -0.97 -3.91 -17.54
N LYS A 195 -1.15 -4.97 -18.32
CA LYS A 195 -0.18 -6.05 -18.52
C LYS A 195 0.18 -6.13 -19.99
N PHE A 196 1.46 -6.09 -20.26
CA PHE A 196 2.06 -6.47 -21.53
C PHE A 196 2.84 -7.76 -21.32
N GLN A 197 2.66 -8.75 -22.19
CA GLN A 197 3.40 -10.01 -22.13
C GLN A 197 3.75 -10.49 -23.53
N LYS A 198 5.03 -10.72 -23.78
CA LYS A 198 5.52 -11.26 -25.05
C LYS A 198 6.66 -12.22 -24.79
N ASN A 199 6.51 -13.46 -25.23
CA ASN A 199 7.50 -14.54 -25.05
C ASN A 199 7.89 -14.74 -23.57
N ILE A 200 9.15 -14.44 -23.24
CA ILE A 200 9.75 -14.61 -21.91
C ILE A 200 9.68 -13.31 -21.07
N PHE A 201 9.20 -12.21 -21.65
CA PHE A 201 9.12 -10.91 -20.99
C PHE A 201 7.67 -10.53 -20.71
N ALA A 202 7.42 -9.96 -19.52
CA ALA A 202 6.19 -9.29 -19.22
C ALA A 202 6.46 -7.97 -18.47
N LEU A 203 5.58 -6.99 -18.68
CA LEU A 203 5.54 -5.72 -17.97
C LEU A 203 4.17 -5.56 -17.35
N MET A 204 4.11 -5.23 -16.07
CA MET A 204 2.88 -4.87 -15.37
C MET A 204 2.99 -3.44 -14.86
N LEU A 205 1.99 -2.64 -15.18
CA LEU A 205 1.79 -1.30 -14.66
C LEU A 205 0.51 -1.31 -13.84
N ASN A 206 0.61 -0.97 -12.57
CA ASN A 206 -0.51 -0.94 -11.65
C ASN A 206 -0.63 0.45 -11.04
N THR A 207 -1.84 0.91 -10.85
CA THR A 207 -2.13 2.09 -10.04
C THR A 207 -3.43 1.88 -9.31
N ASP A 208 -3.49 2.35 -8.08
CA ASP A 208 -4.72 2.36 -7.28
C ASP A 208 -4.81 3.65 -6.46
N TYR A 209 -6.03 4.08 -6.26
CA TYR A 209 -6.38 5.22 -5.44
C TYR A 209 -7.40 4.80 -4.39
N THR A 210 -7.09 5.06 -3.12
CA THR A 210 -7.97 4.77 -2.00
C THR A 210 -8.53 6.08 -1.45
N ILE A 211 -9.84 6.22 -1.53
CA ILE A 211 -10.61 7.30 -0.90
C ILE A 211 -10.95 6.84 0.51
N LYS A 212 -10.41 7.52 1.50
CA LYS A 212 -10.61 7.18 2.91
C LYS A 212 -11.70 8.05 3.52
N THR A 213 -12.57 7.44 4.34
CA THR A 213 -13.65 8.14 5.01
C THR A 213 -13.35 8.34 6.49
N GLU A 214 -14.11 9.19 7.12
CA GLU A 214 -14.02 9.45 8.55
C GLU A 214 -14.55 8.25 9.36
N ASN A 215 -13.88 7.91 10.44
CA ASN A 215 -14.30 6.88 11.36
C ASN A 215 -15.15 7.44 12.50
N LYS A 216 -15.70 6.56 13.37
CA LYS A 216 -16.56 6.95 14.51
C LYS A 216 -15.88 7.84 15.55
N LYS A 217 -14.54 7.97 15.51
CA LYS A 217 -13.77 8.86 16.38
C LYS A 217 -13.44 10.20 15.71
N GLN A 218 -14.13 10.51 14.61
CA GLN A 218 -13.93 11.71 13.80
C GLN A 218 -12.48 11.85 13.30
N TYR A 219 -11.83 10.70 13.05
CA TYR A 219 -10.52 10.63 12.45
C TYR A 219 -10.64 10.14 11.01
N GLN A 220 -10.04 10.85 10.07
CA GLN A 220 -9.97 10.49 8.66
C GLN A 220 -8.51 10.37 8.24
N PHE A 221 -8.12 9.18 7.81
CA PHE A 221 -6.82 8.99 7.18
C PHE A 221 -6.77 9.72 5.84
N GLY A 222 -5.60 10.22 5.46
CA GLY A 222 -5.38 10.82 4.15
C GLY A 222 -5.62 9.83 3.02
N ASN A 223 -6.17 10.30 1.91
CA ASN A 223 -6.30 9.49 0.71
C ASN A 223 -4.92 8.98 0.27
N GLN A 224 -4.90 7.85 -0.41
CA GLN A 224 -3.66 7.20 -0.79
C GLN A 224 -3.66 6.88 -2.28
N TRP A 225 -2.59 7.25 -2.95
CA TRP A 225 -2.32 6.87 -4.32
C TRP A 225 -1.09 5.97 -4.37
N ASN A 226 -1.25 4.79 -4.96
CA ASN A 226 -0.17 3.84 -5.18
C ASN A 226 0.02 3.62 -6.67
N TYR A 227 1.27 3.44 -7.09
CA TYR A 227 1.61 3.10 -8.45
C TYR A 227 2.84 2.18 -8.49
N ALA A 228 2.88 1.29 -9.48
CA ALA A 228 3.98 0.36 -9.64
C ALA A 228 4.22 0.02 -11.11
N ALA A 229 5.49 -0.17 -11.44
CA ALA A 229 5.93 -0.72 -12.71
C ALA A 229 6.84 -1.92 -12.43
N THR A 230 6.50 -3.11 -12.95
CA THR A 230 7.25 -4.34 -12.69
C THR A 230 7.50 -5.07 -13.99
N GLY A 231 8.77 -5.25 -14.33
CA GLY A 231 9.23 -6.12 -15.40
C GLY A 231 9.45 -7.53 -14.87
N PHE A 232 9.06 -8.52 -15.64
CA PHE A 232 9.26 -9.94 -15.37
C PHE A 232 10.04 -10.54 -16.52
N TYR A 233 10.98 -11.42 -16.18
CA TYR A 233 11.77 -12.16 -17.14
C TYR A 233 11.74 -13.64 -16.77
N SER A 234 11.22 -14.50 -17.67
CA SER A 234 11.19 -15.95 -17.47
C SER A 234 12.59 -16.51 -17.72
N LEU A 235 13.28 -16.83 -16.63
CA LEU A 235 14.63 -17.37 -16.62
C LEU A 235 14.65 -18.84 -17.05
N TRP A 236 13.59 -19.56 -16.71
CA TRP A 236 13.43 -20.96 -17.07
C TRP A 236 11.95 -21.31 -17.23
N ARG A 237 11.65 -22.14 -18.19
CA ARG A 237 10.29 -22.59 -18.51
C ARG A 237 10.28 -23.96 -19.11
N ASN A 238 9.43 -24.83 -18.57
CA ASN A 238 9.06 -26.11 -19.19
C ASN A 238 7.53 -26.29 -19.16
N GLU A 239 7.03 -27.48 -19.51
CA GLU A 239 5.58 -27.75 -19.56
C GLU A 239 4.83 -27.49 -18.24
N ASN A 240 5.47 -27.79 -17.11
CA ASN A 240 4.82 -27.76 -15.79
C ASN A 240 5.32 -26.64 -14.88
N SER A 241 6.41 -25.96 -15.23
CA SER A 241 7.09 -25.05 -14.33
C SER A 241 7.58 -23.81 -15.04
N ILE A 242 7.49 -22.69 -14.36
CA ILE A 242 8.06 -21.41 -14.81
C ILE A 242 8.80 -20.80 -13.62
N PHE A 243 10.03 -20.34 -13.87
CA PHE A 243 10.79 -19.51 -12.93
C PHE A 243 11.02 -18.15 -13.56
N SER A 244 10.54 -17.09 -12.90
CA SER A 244 10.64 -15.70 -13.37
C SER A 244 11.30 -14.82 -12.31
N GLY A 245 12.30 -14.07 -12.70
CA GLY A 245 12.81 -12.94 -11.97
C GLY A 245 11.91 -11.72 -12.19
N LYS A 246 11.84 -10.84 -11.22
CA LYS A 246 11.10 -9.56 -11.32
C LYS A 246 11.92 -8.41 -10.76
N LEU A 247 11.84 -7.28 -11.46
CA LEU A 247 12.48 -6.01 -11.09
C LEU A 247 11.49 -4.88 -11.36
N GLY A 248 11.48 -3.86 -10.51
CA GLY A 248 10.55 -2.76 -10.71
C GLY A 248 10.71 -1.61 -9.74
N LEU A 249 9.75 -0.70 -9.83
CA LEU A 249 9.59 0.44 -8.95
C LEU A 249 8.17 0.45 -8.41
N GLN A 250 8.00 1.00 -7.21
CA GLN A 250 6.71 1.19 -6.56
C GLN A 250 6.72 2.49 -5.78
N GLY A 251 5.72 3.33 -6.03
CA GLY A 251 5.54 4.58 -5.32
C GLY A 251 4.23 4.66 -4.58
N GLU A 252 4.22 5.44 -3.52
CA GLU A 252 3.08 5.70 -2.66
C GLU A 252 3.05 7.18 -2.31
N VAL A 253 1.85 7.75 -2.35
CA VAL A 253 1.59 9.15 -1.96
C VAL A 253 0.40 9.16 -1.03
N TYR A 254 0.54 9.88 0.07
CA TYR A 254 -0.46 10.00 1.13
C TYR A 254 -0.84 11.46 1.31
N ASP A 255 -2.15 11.74 1.34
CA ASP A 255 -2.67 13.04 1.71
C ASP A 255 -2.60 13.26 3.23
N TRP A 256 -2.95 14.48 3.66
CA TRP A 256 -3.06 14.83 5.06
C TRP A 256 -4.20 14.07 5.74
N ASN A 257 -3.94 13.57 6.95
CA ASN A 257 -4.99 13.09 7.83
C ASN A 257 -5.80 14.25 8.39
N LYS A 258 -7.01 13.96 8.84
CA LYS A 258 -7.87 14.93 9.50
C LYS A 258 -8.38 14.39 10.84
N GLN A 259 -8.50 15.26 11.81
CA GLN A 259 -9.14 14.99 13.09
C GLN A 259 -10.19 16.07 13.35
N PHE A 260 -11.43 15.69 13.59
CA PHE A 260 -12.57 16.61 13.73
C PHE A 260 -12.74 17.56 12.52
N GLY A 261 -12.45 17.08 11.31
CA GLY A 261 -12.48 17.87 10.08
C GLY A 261 -11.23 18.74 9.83
N GLU A 262 -10.39 18.95 10.84
CA GLU A 262 -9.19 19.78 10.74
C GLU A 262 -7.98 18.98 10.25
N ILE A 263 -7.16 19.59 9.40
CA ILE A 263 -5.95 18.97 8.85
C ILE A 263 -4.92 18.78 9.96
N MET A 264 -4.40 17.55 10.05
CA MET A 264 -3.29 17.22 10.93
C MET A 264 -1.97 17.47 10.20
N PRO A 265 -1.14 18.42 10.63
CA PRO A 265 0.15 18.66 10.01
C PRO A 265 1.10 17.45 10.19
N ARG A 266 2.03 17.28 9.23
CA ARG A 266 3.06 16.23 9.27
C ARG A 266 2.51 14.80 9.19
N THR A 267 1.39 14.59 8.50
CA THR A 267 0.80 13.26 8.29
C THR A 267 0.79 12.84 6.81
N ALA A 268 0.99 13.77 5.90
CA ALA A 268 1.15 13.48 4.48
C ALA A 268 2.57 13.05 4.13
N GLY A 269 2.74 12.47 2.96
CA GLY A 269 4.07 12.13 2.48
C GLY A 269 4.08 11.26 1.25
N SER A 270 5.28 10.88 0.85
CA SER A 270 5.48 9.97 -0.29
C SER A 270 6.73 9.13 -0.11
N ALA A 271 6.71 7.96 -0.73
CA ALA A 271 7.86 7.06 -0.77
C ALA A 271 7.95 6.39 -2.14
N LEU A 272 9.18 6.13 -2.58
CA LEU A 272 9.49 5.36 -3.78
C LEU A 272 10.43 4.22 -3.41
N TYR A 273 10.13 3.03 -3.88
CA TYR A 273 10.89 1.82 -3.61
C TYR A 273 11.37 1.21 -4.93
N GLY A 274 12.64 0.79 -4.94
CA GLY A 274 13.11 -0.21 -5.88
C GLY A 274 12.71 -1.60 -5.39
N LYS A 275 12.22 -2.46 -6.28
CA LYS A 275 11.80 -3.82 -5.94
C LYS A 275 12.48 -4.86 -6.78
N LEU A 276 12.90 -5.94 -6.14
CA LEU A 276 13.52 -7.12 -6.72
C LEU A 276 12.85 -8.36 -6.15
N GLY A 277 12.64 -9.36 -6.97
CA GLY A 277 12.03 -10.59 -6.50
C GLY A 277 12.02 -11.70 -7.54
N PHE A 278 11.33 -12.77 -7.21
CA PHE A 278 11.11 -13.90 -8.10
C PHE A 278 9.73 -14.50 -7.91
N GLU A 279 9.28 -15.26 -8.89
CA GLU A 279 8.08 -16.08 -8.83
C GLU A 279 8.34 -17.40 -9.53
N VAL A 280 8.01 -18.49 -8.87
CA VAL A 280 8.10 -19.86 -9.37
C VAL A 280 6.71 -20.44 -9.42
N SER A 281 6.32 -21.02 -10.51
CA SER A 281 5.11 -21.85 -10.58
C SER A 281 5.44 -23.30 -10.92
N TYR A 282 4.74 -24.21 -10.28
CA TYR A 282 4.71 -25.62 -10.60
C TYR A 282 3.26 -26.07 -10.70
N LYS A 283 2.80 -26.44 -11.90
CA LYS A 283 1.39 -26.73 -12.17
C LYS A 283 0.48 -25.58 -11.69
N LYS A 284 -0.36 -25.84 -10.68
CA LYS A 284 -1.30 -24.88 -10.11
C LYS A 284 -0.76 -24.10 -8.88
N ILE A 285 0.45 -24.41 -8.43
CA ILE A 285 1.03 -23.73 -7.26
C ILE A 285 2.03 -22.68 -7.75
N SER A 286 1.97 -21.48 -7.21
CA SER A 286 3.04 -20.50 -7.36
C SER A 286 3.51 -19.98 -6.02
N ILE A 287 4.82 -19.78 -5.94
CA ILE A 287 5.50 -19.19 -4.78
C ILE A 287 6.30 -17.99 -5.30
N GLY A 288 6.18 -16.87 -4.64
CA GLY A 288 6.96 -15.69 -4.99
C GLY A 288 7.44 -14.92 -3.78
N SER A 289 8.54 -14.23 -3.97
CA SER A 289 9.14 -13.35 -2.97
C SER A 289 9.50 -12.02 -3.60
N GLU A 290 9.48 -10.97 -2.80
CA GLU A 290 9.83 -9.62 -3.23
C GLU A 290 10.44 -8.85 -2.07
N LEU A 291 11.59 -8.24 -2.32
CA LEU A 291 12.25 -7.28 -1.45
C LEU A 291 12.08 -5.89 -2.07
N MET A 292 11.71 -4.92 -1.23
CA MET A 292 11.60 -3.52 -1.61
C MET A 292 12.48 -2.67 -0.71
N LEU A 293 13.34 -1.87 -1.33
CA LEU A 293 14.22 -0.94 -0.64
C LEU A 293 13.85 0.49 -1.04
N PRO A 294 13.76 1.42 -0.09
CA PRO A 294 13.42 2.80 -0.40
C PRO A 294 14.54 3.45 -1.21
N THR A 295 14.17 4.07 -2.33
CA THR A 295 15.04 4.94 -3.12
C THR A 295 14.78 6.41 -2.81
N TYR A 296 13.58 6.70 -2.32
CA TYR A 296 13.17 8.00 -1.83
C TYR A 296 12.12 7.84 -0.74
N THR A 297 12.21 8.66 0.31
CA THR A 297 11.21 8.70 1.39
C THR A 297 11.10 10.12 1.93
N ASN A 298 9.88 10.62 2.01
CA ASN A 298 9.49 11.85 2.66
C ASN A 298 8.12 11.63 3.32
N LEU A 299 8.09 10.84 4.37
CA LEU A 299 6.89 10.51 5.13
C LEU A 299 6.83 11.41 6.36
N ALA A 300 5.64 11.93 6.68
CA ALA A 300 5.42 12.82 7.82
C ALA A 300 6.42 13.99 7.87
N SER A 301 6.65 14.63 6.71
CA SER A 301 7.64 15.73 6.60
C SER A 301 9.08 15.31 6.98
N GLY A 302 9.43 14.04 6.78
CA GLY A 302 10.75 13.48 7.08
C GLY A 302 10.92 12.93 8.49
N ASP A 303 9.84 12.84 9.28
CA ASP A 303 9.91 12.25 10.63
C ASP A 303 9.89 10.73 10.61
N ILE A 304 9.52 10.14 9.48
CA ILE A 304 9.52 8.70 9.28
C ILE A 304 10.36 8.33 8.07
N GLU A 305 11.25 7.40 8.30
CA GLU A 305 12.12 6.81 7.30
C GLU A 305 11.71 5.35 7.05
N ALA A 306 11.37 5.04 5.81
CA ALA A 306 11.19 3.65 5.41
C ALA A 306 12.55 2.96 5.33
N LYS A 307 12.67 1.72 5.84
CA LYS A 307 13.91 0.95 5.83
C LYS A 307 13.86 -0.19 4.83
N SER A 308 12.88 -1.06 4.95
CA SER A 308 12.72 -2.20 4.04
C SER A 308 11.31 -2.74 4.08
N ARG A 309 10.93 -3.40 2.99
CA ARG A 309 9.72 -4.21 2.91
C ARG A 309 10.04 -5.54 2.27
N PHE A 310 9.43 -6.59 2.77
CA PHE A 310 9.59 -7.95 2.28
C PHE A 310 8.22 -8.60 2.13
N SER A 311 8.03 -9.35 1.05
CA SER A 311 6.84 -10.19 0.90
C SER A 311 7.20 -11.59 0.43
N LEU A 312 6.42 -12.55 0.90
CA LEU A 312 6.45 -13.94 0.49
C LEU A 312 5.01 -14.41 0.29
N PHE A 313 4.71 -15.09 -0.80
CA PHE A 313 3.38 -15.62 -1.03
C PHE A 313 3.39 -17.04 -1.59
N VAL A 314 2.33 -17.77 -1.29
CA VAL A 314 2.00 -19.05 -1.90
C VAL A 314 0.58 -18.97 -2.43
N ASN A 315 0.39 -19.22 -3.73
CA ASN A 315 -0.91 -19.18 -4.39
C ASN A 315 -1.22 -20.53 -5.03
N PHE A 316 -2.48 -20.90 -4.95
CA PHE A 316 -3.08 -22.08 -5.58
C PHE A 316 -3.97 -21.59 -6.73
N GLY A 317 -3.58 -21.88 -7.97
CA GLY A 317 -4.34 -21.55 -9.18
C GLY A 317 -5.64 -22.35 -9.27
N LEU A 318 -6.71 -21.69 -9.65
CA LEU A 318 -8.05 -22.20 -9.81
C LEU A 318 -8.28 -22.85 -11.18
#